data_dd2c9bd3dbd7b438f3a0623d2edb0c50
#
_entry.id   dd2c9bd3dbd7b438f3a0623d2edb0c50
#
_cell.length_a   1.000
_cell.length_b   1.000
_cell.length_c   1.000
_cell.angle_alpha   90.00
_cell.angle_beta   90.00
_cell.angle_gamma   90.00
#
_symmetry.space_group_name_H-M   'P 1'
#
loop_
_entity.id
_entity.type
_entity.pdbx_description
1 polymer ?
#
loop_
_entity_poly.entity_id
_entity_poly.type
_entity_poly.pdbx_seq_one_letter_code
_entity_poly.pdbx_strand_id
1 'polypeptide(L)'
;MNILITAVSSSTGPSGICRHAYSLACCAVSRKEISQVTLVVGKWQESYFKHSFQMEDMKLSVVVVDIHNDAFARNLWYLCELPRLANAVAADIIHLSFPVPIRRATLNRPVVVSLHDLYPYDEPDNFGFPKVYFNRVFLQQCLGEVDLVTCVSETTLSRLNTRFPAVAKKKGVVVYNCVNIKSSRHSYSVITDRPFFLMVAQHRANKNITMALRVFGELLKRERIDRRTLLLLLGNHGPETTTIKSVIEREALGDSVKLIDGVSDEELIWLYKSCDILLAPSFMEGFGLPIVEGLLCGSRVVCSDIPTFREVGGEACYYFDLYSDKGSSGLATAICDALTKPKRKAEDLERFSLEEIARNLMTVYFGLQENSIEETNRGETVALHPAGS
;
A
#
# COMPACT_ATOMS: atom_id res chain seq x y z
N MET A 1 -18.67 8.36 -16.37
CA MET A 1 -18.66 8.31 -14.89
C MET A 1 -17.58 9.23 -14.36
N ASN A 2 -17.88 10.04 -13.35
CA ASN A 2 -16.91 10.91 -12.65
C ASN A 2 -16.53 10.29 -11.32
N ILE A 3 -15.24 10.10 -11.08
CA ILE A 3 -14.73 9.48 -9.86
C ILE A 3 -13.96 10.51 -9.04
N LEU A 4 -14.28 10.60 -7.74
CA LEU A 4 -13.51 11.38 -6.79
C LEU A 4 -12.67 10.43 -5.92
N ILE A 5 -11.34 10.56 -5.96
CA ILE A 5 -10.41 9.76 -5.18
C ILE A 5 -9.72 10.67 -4.16
N THR A 6 -9.68 10.27 -2.89
CA THR A 6 -9.03 11.07 -1.84
C THR A 6 -7.70 10.47 -1.42
N ALA A 7 -6.66 11.32 -1.30
CA ALA A 7 -5.33 10.97 -0.81
C ALA A 7 -4.84 11.85 0.35
N VAL A 8 -5.74 12.64 0.98
CA VAL A 8 -5.40 13.61 2.04
C VAL A 8 -5.00 12.86 3.31
N SER A 9 -3.73 12.47 3.40
CA SER A 9 -3.13 11.72 4.51
C SER A 9 -2.11 12.57 5.26
N SER A 10 -1.56 12.07 6.37
CA SER A 10 -0.50 12.79 7.12
C SER A 10 0.87 12.76 6.46
N SER A 11 1.06 11.97 5.42
CA SER A 11 2.37 11.78 4.78
C SER A 11 2.82 13.06 4.08
N THR A 12 4.05 13.50 4.38
CA THR A 12 4.70 14.66 3.74
C THR A 12 5.59 14.25 2.56
N GLY A 13 5.69 12.96 2.28
CA GLY A 13 6.48 12.38 1.19
C GLY A 13 5.85 11.11 0.63
N PRO A 14 6.54 10.42 -0.28
CA PRO A 14 6.07 9.18 -0.87
C PRO A 14 5.66 8.14 0.17
N SER A 15 4.42 7.69 0.12
CA SER A 15 3.91 6.63 0.99
C SER A 15 3.11 5.61 0.18
N GLY A 16 2.93 4.41 0.71
CA GLY A 16 2.10 3.39 0.08
C GLY A 16 0.68 3.88 -0.20
N ILE A 17 0.10 4.69 0.70
CA ILE A 17 -1.24 5.29 0.53
C ILE A 17 -1.26 6.27 -0.66
N CYS A 18 -0.25 7.14 -0.79
CA CYS A 18 -0.17 8.08 -1.91
C CYS A 18 0.01 7.35 -3.24
N ARG A 19 0.88 6.34 -3.28
CA ARG A 19 1.09 5.48 -4.47
C ARG A 19 -0.19 4.73 -4.83
N HIS A 20 -0.91 4.18 -3.86
CA HIS A 20 -2.18 3.52 -4.08
C HIS A 20 -3.23 4.48 -4.67
N ALA A 21 -3.42 5.67 -4.07
CA ALA A 21 -4.37 6.66 -4.58
C ALA A 21 -4.06 7.08 -6.02
N TYR A 22 -2.78 7.29 -6.35
CA TYR A 22 -2.35 7.57 -7.71
C TYR A 22 -2.59 6.38 -8.65
N SER A 23 -2.27 5.16 -8.23
CA SER A 23 -2.53 3.95 -9.02
C SER A 23 -4.01 3.74 -9.30
N LEU A 24 -4.90 4.00 -8.32
CA LEU A 24 -6.35 3.99 -8.52
C LEU A 24 -6.77 5.02 -9.58
N ALA A 25 -6.20 6.24 -9.52
CA ALA A 25 -6.48 7.27 -10.52
C ALA A 25 -6.02 6.84 -11.92
N CYS A 26 -4.81 6.28 -12.06
CA CYS A 26 -4.30 5.74 -13.32
C CYS A 26 -5.18 4.62 -13.87
N CYS A 27 -5.63 3.69 -13.01
CA CYS A 27 -6.56 2.63 -13.39
C CYS A 27 -7.89 3.20 -13.90
N ALA A 28 -8.43 4.21 -13.21
CA ALA A 28 -9.68 4.84 -13.59
C ALA A 28 -9.57 5.60 -14.94
N VAL A 29 -8.56 6.45 -15.12
CA VAL A 29 -8.41 7.23 -16.37
C VAL A 29 -8.13 6.36 -17.59
N SER A 30 -7.54 5.16 -17.42
CA SER A 30 -7.29 4.21 -18.51
C SER A 30 -8.56 3.65 -19.13
N ARG A 31 -9.72 3.85 -18.48
CA ARG A 31 -11.00 3.29 -18.93
C ARG A 31 -11.80 4.33 -19.70
N LYS A 32 -12.38 3.90 -20.83
CA LYS A 32 -13.19 4.78 -21.68
C LYS A 32 -14.51 5.21 -21.02
N GLU A 33 -15.01 4.38 -20.11
CA GLU A 33 -16.24 4.58 -19.36
C GLU A 33 -16.12 5.70 -18.32
N ILE A 34 -14.92 6.08 -17.96
CA ILE A 34 -14.63 7.18 -17.05
C ILE A 34 -14.48 8.48 -17.85
N SER A 35 -15.27 9.47 -17.47
CA SER A 35 -15.25 10.81 -18.06
C SER A 35 -14.25 11.71 -17.38
N GLN A 36 -14.18 11.67 -16.04
CA GLN A 36 -13.32 12.51 -15.23
C GLN A 36 -12.90 11.79 -13.94
N VAL A 37 -11.65 11.97 -13.55
CA VAL A 37 -11.11 11.58 -12.23
C VAL A 37 -10.65 12.84 -11.51
N THR A 38 -11.16 13.06 -10.30
CA THR A 38 -10.68 14.11 -9.41
C THR A 38 -9.87 13.49 -8.28
N LEU A 39 -8.56 13.70 -8.29
CA LEU A 39 -7.66 13.25 -7.22
C LEU A 39 -7.45 14.38 -6.22
N VAL A 40 -7.83 14.15 -4.94
CA VAL A 40 -7.75 15.15 -3.88
C VAL A 40 -6.53 14.90 -3.00
N VAL A 41 -5.67 15.90 -2.88
CA VAL A 41 -4.42 15.84 -2.11
C VAL A 41 -4.31 17.02 -1.14
N GLY A 42 -3.58 16.85 -0.04
CA GLY A 42 -3.24 17.98 0.84
C GLY A 42 -2.13 18.85 0.23
N LYS A 43 -2.10 20.14 0.57
CA LYS A 43 -1.09 21.10 0.09
C LYS A 43 0.35 20.63 0.35
N TRP A 44 0.59 19.96 1.46
CA TRP A 44 1.90 19.36 1.81
C TRP A 44 2.29 18.17 0.93
N GLN A 45 1.34 17.60 0.17
CA GLN A 45 1.55 16.49 -0.75
C GLN A 45 1.70 16.96 -2.20
N GLU A 46 1.31 18.19 -2.52
CA GLU A 46 1.22 18.73 -3.88
C GLU A 46 2.54 18.60 -4.65
N SER A 47 3.65 19.02 -4.03
CA SER A 47 4.98 18.95 -4.64
C SER A 47 5.33 17.49 -5.04
N TYR A 48 5.10 16.56 -4.13
CA TYR A 48 5.34 15.15 -4.38
C TYR A 48 4.47 14.62 -5.54
N PHE A 49 3.17 14.90 -5.52
CA PHE A 49 2.29 14.43 -6.59
C PHE A 49 2.67 15.03 -7.95
N LYS A 50 3.07 16.30 -8.01
CA LYS A 50 3.52 16.94 -9.25
C LYS A 50 4.84 16.41 -9.80
N HIS A 51 5.80 16.06 -8.93
CA HIS A 51 7.15 15.64 -9.36
C HIS A 51 7.30 14.14 -9.54
N SER A 52 6.64 13.34 -8.69
CA SER A 52 6.81 11.88 -8.71
C SER A 52 5.79 11.17 -9.59
N PHE A 53 4.66 11.83 -9.90
CA PHE A 53 3.63 11.25 -10.74
C PHE A 53 3.45 12.08 -12.02
N GLN A 54 3.58 11.41 -13.17
CA GLN A 54 3.23 12.01 -14.44
C GLN A 54 1.70 12.14 -14.53
N MET A 55 1.18 13.33 -14.20
CA MET A 55 -0.26 13.61 -14.10
C MET A 55 -0.80 14.26 -15.37
N GLU A 56 -0.28 13.87 -16.53
CA GLU A 56 -0.64 14.45 -17.84
C GLU A 56 -1.74 13.62 -18.53
N ASP A 57 -2.87 13.49 -17.89
CA ASP A 57 -4.06 12.91 -18.53
C ASP A 57 -5.19 13.95 -18.53
N MET A 58 -5.84 14.15 -19.68
CA MET A 58 -6.93 15.12 -19.83
C MET A 58 -8.13 14.80 -18.92
N LYS A 59 -8.29 13.53 -18.52
CA LYS A 59 -9.35 13.09 -17.62
C LYS A 59 -8.97 13.22 -16.13
N LEU A 60 -7.72 13.55 -15.80
CA LEU A 60 -7.25 13.65 -14.42
C LEU A 60 -7.14 15.11 -13.96
N SER A 61 -7.93 15.47 -12.97
CA SER A 61 -7.81 16.75 -12.27
C SER A 61 -7.29 16.53 -10.86
N VAL A 62 -6.37 17.38 -10.42
CA VAL A 62 -5.86 17.37 -9.04
C VAL A 62 -6.41 18.56 -8.28
N VAL A 63 -7.10 18.26 -7.18
CA VAL A 63 -7.60 19.28 -6.24
C VAL A 63 -6.70 19.30 -5.01
N VAL A 64 -6.09 20.45 -4.75
CA VAL A 64 -5.21 20.68 -3.60
C VAL A 64 -6.02 21.28 -2.46
N VAL A 65 -6.03 20.60 -1.31
CA VAL A 65 -6.71 21.06 -0.10
C VAL A 65 -5.72 21.84 0.77
N ASP A 66 -6.02 23.12 1.02
CA ASP A 66 -5.20 24.02 1.86
C ASP A 66 -5.75 24.02 3.29
N ILE A 67 -5.32 23.06 4.10
CA ILE A 67 -5.62 22.90 5.52
C ILE A 67 -4.32 22.59 6.27
N HIS A 68 -4.35 22.69 7.60
CA HIS A 68 -3.22 22.24 8.42
C HIS A 68 -3.06 20.71 8.37
N ASN A 69 -1.81 20.23 8.32
CA ASN A 69 -1.50 18.79 8.32
C ASN A 69 -1.55 18.20 9.75
N ASP A 70 -2.65 18.37 10.43
CA ASP A 70 -2.94 17.73 11.71
C ASP A 70 -4.18 16.82 11.61
N ALA A 71 -4.34 15.92 12.57
CA ALA A 71 -5.43 14.93 12.52
C ALA A 71 -6.81 15.58 12.62
N PHE A 72 -6.95 16.67 13.38
CA PHE A 72 -8.24 17.34 13.58
C PHE A 72 -8.69 18.03 12.29
N ALA A 73 -7.82 18.85 11.68
CA ALA A 73 -8.14 19.55 10.45
C ALA A 73 -8.47 18.58 9.29
N ARG A 74 -7.69 17.49 9.14
CA ARG A 74 -7.98 16.48 8.13
C ARG A 74 -9.32 15.77 8.35
N ASN A 75 -9.60 15.35 9.59
CA ASN A 75 -10.86 14.66 9.91
C ASN A 75 -12.06 15.59 9.73
N LEU A 76 -11.94 16.85 10.12
CA LEU A 76 -12.99 17.86 9.92
C LEU A 76 -13.25 18.09 8.43
N TRP A 77 -12.20 18.15 7.62
CA TRP A 77 -12.32 18.27 6.16
C TRP A 77 -13.10 17.08 5.56
N TYR A 78 -12.78 15.84 5.94
CA TYR A 78 -13.50 14.66 5.48
C TYR A 78 -14.98 14.67 5.86
N LEU A 79 -15.31 15.17 7.06
CA LEU A 79 -16.69 15.22 7.56
C LEU A 79 -17.52 16.35 6.92
N CYS A 80 -16.91 17.51 6.63
CA CYS A 80 -17.63 18.71 6.27
C CYS A 80 -17.43 19.16 4.81
N GLU A 81 -16.18 19.10 4.32
CA GLU A 81 -15.85 19.67 3.00
C GLU A 81 -15.87 18.62 1.88
N LEU A 82 -15.55 17.36 2.17
CA LEU A 82 -15.62 16.28 1.18
C LEU A 82 -17.02 16.18 0.54
N PRO A 83 -18.15 16.25 1.29
CA PRO A 83 -19.49 16.23 0.68
C PRO A 83 -19.73 17.40 -0.28
N ARG A 84 -19.27 18.60 0.07
CA ARG A 84 -19.39 19.79 -0.79
C ARG A 84 -18.58 19.64 -2.08
N LEU A 85 -17.35 19.17 -1.96
CA LEU A 85 -16.46 18.94 -3.10
C LEU A 85 -17.04 17.85 -4.02
N ALA A 86 -17.53 16.74 -3.47
CA ALA A 86 -18.13 15.67 -4.25
C ALA A 86 -19.32 16.14 -5.09
N ASN A 87 -20.15 17.04 -4.54
CA ASN A 87 -21.24 17.67 -5.28
C ASN A 87 -20.72 18.66 -6.34
N ALA A 88 -19.71 19.48 -6.01
CA ALA A 88 -19.17 20.48 -6.93
C ALA A 88 -18.51 19.85 -8.17
N VAL A 89 -17.86 18.69 -8.03
CA VAL A 89 -17.27 17.94 -9.15
C VAL A 89 -18.24 16.95 -9.79
N ALA A 90 -19.50 16.94 -9.37
CA ALA A 90 -20.53 16.00 -9.81
C ALA A 90 -20.02 14.53 -9.79
N ALA A 91 -19.38 14.13 -8.69
CA ALA A 91 -18.88 12.79 -8.55
C ALA A 91 -19.99 11.75 -8.58
N ASP A 92 -19.84 10.69 -9.36
CA ASP A 92 -20.73 9.53 -9.36
C ASP A 92 -20.34 8.53 -8.29
N ILE A 93 -19.03 8.43 -7.98
CA ILE A 93 -18.46 7.57 -6.95
C ILE A 93 -17.39 8.34 -6.17
N ILE A 94 -17.34 8.12 -4.85
CA ILE A 94 -16.28 8.61 -3.97
C ILE A 94 -15.45 7.42 -3.55
N HIS A 95 -14.14 7.42 -3.85
CA HIS A 95 -13.21 6.39 -3.42
C HIS A 95 -12.22 6.94 -2.41
N LEU A 96 -12.33 6.49 -1.18
CA LEU A 96 -11.40 6.81 -0.10
C LEU A 96 -10.21 5.86 -0.20
N SER A 97 -9.00 6.36 -0.47
CA SER A 97 -7.82 5.50 -0.62
C SER A 97 -7.34 4.85 0.68
N PHE A 98 -7.93 5.22 1.82
CA PHE A 98 -7.73 4.61 3.13
C PHE A 98 -8.89 5.01 4.06
N PRO A 99 -9.11 4.27 5.19
CA PRO A 99 -10.17 4.58 6.13
C PRO A 99 -10.01 5.95 6.80
N VAL A 100 -11.07 6.76 6.71
CA VAL A 100 -11.19 8.09 7.32
C VAL A 100 -12.58 8.27 7.91
N PRO A 101 -12.77 9.17 8.88
CA PRO A 101 -14.11 9.45 9.39
C PRO A 101 -14.97 10.13 8.32
N ILE A 102 -16.13 9.57 8.05
CA ILE A 102 -17.14 10.13 7.14
C ILE A 102 -18.52 10.09 7.78
N ARG A 103 -19.46 10.82 7.20
CA ARG A 103 -20.86 10.78 7.57
C ARG A 103 -21.70 10.43 6.33
N ARG A 104 -22.14 9.18 6.24
CA ARG A 104 -22.88 8.67 5.06
C ARG A 104 -24.09 9.54 4.71
N ALA A 105 -24.83 10.02 5.70
CA ALA A 105 -26.01 10.87 5.52
C ALA A 105 -25.73 12.21 4.81
N THR A 106 -24.46 12.64 4.71
CA THR A 106 -24.07 13.86 3.99
C THR A 106 -23.54 13.60 2.58
N LEU A 107 -23.37 12.33 2.22
CA LEU A 107 -22.84 11.89 0.94
C LEU A 107 -23.92 11.23 0.11
N ASN A 108 -24.39 11.93 -0.93
CA ASN A 108 -25.49 11.48 -1.81
C ASN A 108 -25.00 10.53 -2.94
N ARG A 109 -23.80 9.99 -2.82
CA ARG A 109 -23.17 9.11 -3.82
C ARG A 109 -22.57 7.89 -3.13
N PRO A 110 -22.44 6.75 -3.83
CA PRO A 110 -21.78 5.59 -3.30
C PRO A 110 -20.33 5.90 -2.86
N VAL A 111 -19.94 5.33 -1.71
CA VAL A 111 -18.63 5.50 -1.11
C VAL A 111 -17.92 4.17 -1.01
N VAL A 112 -16.75 4.08 -1.62
CA VAL A 112 -15.82 2.95 -1.54
C VAL A 112 -14.65 3.33 -0.64
N VAL A 113 -14.13 2.39 0.14
CA VAL A 113 -12.87 2.57 0.87
C VAL A 113 -11.90 1.45 0.57
N SER A 114 -10.63 1.79 0.30
CA SER A 114 -9.55 0.82 0.25
C SER A 114 -9.04 0.52 1.66
N LEU A 115 -9.04 -0.76 2.02
CA LEU A 115 -8.51 -1.27 3.28
C LEU A 115 -7.16 -1.94 3.03
N HIS A 116 -6.08 -1.32 3.53
CA HIS A 116 -4.72 -1.82 3.37
C HIS A 116 -4.35 -2.85 4.44
N ASP A 117 -4.77 -2.60 5.67
CA ASP A 117 -4.47 -3.42 6.85
C ASP A 117 -5.45 -3.12 7.98
N LEU A 118 -5.33 -3.89 9.05
CA LEU A 118 -6.04 -3.69 10.30
C LEU A 118 -5.04 -3.40 11.45
N TYR A 119 -3.91 -2.73 11.15
CA TYR A 119 -2.84 -2.45 12.13
C TYR A 119 -3.31 -1.87 13.46
N PRO A 120 -4.31 -0.97 13.55
CA PRO A 120 -4.79 -0.51 14.85
C PRO A 120 -5.29 -1.64 15.76
N TYR A 121 -5.64 -2.79 15.18
CA TYR A 121 -6.07 -3.98 15.91
C TYR A 121 -4.97 -5.03 16.02
N ASP A 122 -4.20 -5.24 14.94
CA ASP A 122 -3.22 -6.31 14.83
C ASP A 122 -1.89 -5.92 15.50
N GLU A 123 -1.48 -4.64 15.38
CA GLU A 123 -0.21 -4.10 15.88
C GLU A 123 -0.44 -2.79 16.67
N PRO A 124 -1.18 -2.83 17.79
CA PRO A 124 -1.57 -1.64 18.54
C PRO A 124 -0.38 -0.83 19.04
N ASP A 125 0.73 -1.49 19.38
CA ASP A 125 1.94 -0.87 19.92
C ASP A 125 2.63 0.09 18.95
N ASN A 126 2.38 -0.06 17.65
CA ASN A 126 2.88 0.87 16.63
C ASN A 126 2.28 2.29 16.74
N PHE A 127 1.18 2.46 17.45
CA PHE A 127 0.47 3.73 17.53
C PHE A 127 0.57 4.41 18.90
N GLY A 128 0.70 3.65 19.97
CA GLY A 128 0.68 4.14 21.34
C GLY A 128 -0.71 4.66 21.79
N PHE A 129 -0.91 4.77 23.12
CA PHE A 129 -2.11 5.35 23.69
C PHE A 129 -2.02 6.90 23.72
N PRO A 130 -3.10 7.68 23.45
CA PRO A 130 -4.48 7.25 23.12
C PRO A 130 -4.73 7.06 21.61
N LYS A 131 -3.72 7.24 20.76
CA LYS A 131 -3.84 7.29 19.30
C LYS A 131 -4.42 6.00 18.71
N VAL A 132 -4.03 4.85 19.25
CA VAL A 132 -4.55 3.55 18.80
C VAL A 132 -6.06 3.44 18.97
N TYR A 133 -6.60 3.99 20.07
CA TYR A 133 -8.04 3.97 20.33
C TYR A 133 -8.81 4.79 19.30
N PHE A 134 -8.37 6.02 19.02
CA PHE A 134 -8.99 6.87 18.00
C PHE A 134 -8.92 6.24 16.60
N ASN A 135 -7.79 5.63 16.25
CA ASN A 135 -7.65 4.93 14.97
C ASN A 135 -8.63 3.76 14.85
N ARG A 136 -8.86 2.99 15.93
CA ARG A 136 -9.88 1.93 15.95
C ARG A 136 -11.29 2.46 15.78
N VAL A 137 -11.65 3.51 16.49
CA VAL A 137 -12.96 4.16 16.41
C VAL A 137 -13.21 4.69 14.99
N PHE A 138 -12.25 5.41 14.40
CA PHE A 138 -12.39 5.96 13.05
C PHE A 138 -12.46 4.87 11.99
N LEU A 139 -11.64 3.83 12.12
CA LEU A 139 -11.69 2.69 11.21
C LEU A 139 -13.06 2.00 11.28
N GLN A 140 -13.54 1.70 12.48
CA GLN A 140 -14.84 1.05 12.67
C GLN A 140 -15.99 1.91 12.15
N GLN A 141 -15.95 3.22 12.42
CA GLN A 141 -16.94 4.18 11.93
C GLN A 141 -16.94 4.23 10.40
N CYS A 142 -15.76 4.35 9.76
CA CYS A 142 -15.64 4.35 8.31
C CYS A 142 -16.22 3.08 7.70
N LEU A 143 -15.81 1.90 8.20
CA LEU A 143 -16.31 0.60 7.71
C LEU A 143 -17.83 0.45 7.87
N GLY A 144 -18.43 1.05 8.88
CA GLY A 144 -19.88 1.09 9.07
C GLY A 144 -20.59 1.94 8.03
N GLU A 145 -20.03 3.09 7.69
CA GLU A 145 -20.64 4.15 6.88
C GLU A 145 -20.46 3.96 5.36
N VAL A 146 -19.39 3.29 4.88
CA VAL A 146 -19.16 3.09 3.44
C VAL A 146 -20.10 2.05 2.85
N ASP A 147 -20.30 2.13 1.53
CA ASP A 147 -21.13 1.19 0.78
C ASP A 147 -20.33 -0.07 0.40
N LEU A 148 -19.00 0.05 0.19
CA LEU A 148 -18.14 -1.07 -0.17
C LEU A 148 -16.71 -0.88 0.37
N VAL A 149 -16.07 -2.01 0.70
CA VAL A 149 -14.69 -2.07 1.18
C VAL A 149 -13.85 -2.90 0.20
N THR A 150 -12.90 -2.26 -0.49
CA THR A 150 -11.92 -2.97 -1.30
C THR A 150 -10.74 -3.36 -0.44
N CYS A 151 -10.52 -4.64 -0.24
CA CYS A 151 -9.34 -5.17 0.46
C CYS A 151 -8.21 -5.38 -0.54
N VAL A 152 -7.00 -4.93 -0.21
CA VAL A 152 -5.83 -5.00 -1.11
C VAL A 152 -5.27 -6.41 -1.27
N SER A 153 -5.80 -7.40 -0.53
CA SER A 153 -5.43 -8.82 -0.60
C SER A 153 -6.53 -9.70 0.00
N GLU A 154 -6.55 -10.98 -0.38
CA GLU A 154 -7.40 -12.01 0.26
C GLU A 154 -7.06 -12.14 1.76
N THR A 155 -5.78 -12.00 2.10
CA THR A 155 -5.32 -11.97 3.49
C THR A 155 -5.97 -10.81 4.26
N THR A 156 -6.04 -9.62 3.68
CA THR A 156 -6.71 -8.46 4.30
C THR A 156 -8.22 -8.70 4.42
N LEU A 157 -8.86 -9.28 3.40
CA LEU A 157 -10.28 -9.64 3.46
C LEU A 157 -10.55 -10.69 4.54
N SER A 158 -9.69 -11.70 4.67
CA SER A 158 -9.79 -12.72 5.73
C SER A 158 -9.68 -12.11 7.13
N ARG A 159 -8.76 -11.17 7.33
CA ARG A 159 -8.64 -10.41 8.59
C ARG A 159 -9.87 -9.54 8.86
N LEU A 160 -10.38 -8.87 7.81
CA LEU A 160 -11.63 -8.12 7.91
C LEU A 160 -12.78 -9.04 8.32
N ASN A 161 -12.88 -10.24 7.72
CA ASN A 161 -13.92 -11.22 8.06
C ASN A 161 -13.79 -11.73 9.50
N THR A 162 -12.58 -11.94 9.97
CA THR A 162 -12.34 -12.37 11.36
C THR A 162 -12.76 -11.30 12.37
N ARG A 163 -12.50 -10.02 12.06
CA ARG A 163 -12.73 -8.92 13.00
C ARG A 163 -14.10 -8.27 12.87
N PHE A 164 -14.61 -8.16 11.63
CA PHE A 164 -15.87 -7.50 11.28
C PHE A 164 -16.66 -8.37 10.26
N PRO A 165 -17.12 -9.58 10.66
CA PRO A 165 -17.71 -10.54 9.71
C PRO A 165 -18.94 -10.00 8.97
N ALA A 166 -19.76 -9.17 9.62
CA ALA A 166 -20.92 -8.57 8.97
C ALA A 166 -20.52 -7.57 7.86
N VAL A 167 -19.45 -6.80 8.07
CA VAL A 167 -18.91 -5.87 7.06
C VAL A 167 -18.29 -6.66 5.92
N ALA A 168 -17.43 -7.63 6.20
CA ALA A 168 -16.76 -8.44 5.18
C ALA A 168 -17.77 -9.15 4.27
N LYS A 169 -18.76 -9.81 4.85
CA LYS A 169 -19.79 -10.54 4.10
C LYS A 169 -20.67 -9.65 3.22
N LYS A 170 -21.00 -8.44 3.69
CA LYS A 170 -21.94 -7.54 3.01
C LYS A 170 -21.27 -6.60 2.02
N LYS A 171 -20.04 -6.17 2.32
CA LYS A 171 -19.39 -5.04 1.63
C LYS A 171 -17.93 -5.35 1.20
N GLY A 172 -17.32 -6.46 1.64
CA GLY A 172 -15.92 -6.77 1.39
C GLY A 172 -15.69 -7.40 0.02
N VAL A 173 -14.76 -6.86 -0.76
CA VAL A 173 -14.27 -7.46 -2.02
C VAL A 173 -12.77 -7.29 -2.12
N VAL A 174 -12.09 -8.16 -2.87
CA VAL A 174 -10.64 -7.99 -3.11
C VAL A 174 -10.42 -7.22 -4.40
N VAL A 175 -9.62 -6.16 -4.29
CA VAL A 175 -9.04 -5.44 -5.43
C VAL A 175 -7.58 -5.21 -5.10
N TYR A 176 -6.70 -5.97 -5.75
CA TYR A 176 -5.26 -5.89 -5.52
C TYR A 176 -4.70 -4.49 -5.82
N ASN A 177 -3.55 -4.17 -5.23
CA ASN A 177 -2.82 -2.97 -5.62
C ASN A 177 -2.30 -3.12 -7.05
N CYS A 178 -2.49 -2.08 -7.85
CA CYS A 178 -1.87 -1.98 -9.16
C CYS A 178 -0.36 -1.73 -9.00
N VAL A 179 0.43 -2.55 -9.68
CA VAL A 179 1.89 -2.40 -9.75
C VAL A 179 2.28 -2.23 -11.20
N ASN A 180 2.67 -1.01 -11.55
CA ASN A 180 3.08 -0.65 -12.90
C ASN A 180 4.55 -0.24 -12.92
N ILE A 181 5.41 -1.11 -13.42
CA ILE A 181 6.84 -0.88 -13.57
C ILE A 181 7.10 -0.29 -14.96
N LYS A 182 7.34 1.02 -15.01
CA LYS A 182 7.77 1.67 -16.25
C LYS A 182 9.23 1.29 -16.53
N SER A 183 9.58 0.99 -17.78
CA SER A 183 10.97 0.66 -18.13
C SER A 183 11.87 1.88 -17.90
N SER A 184 12.90 1.72 -17.07
CA SER A 184 13.94 2.73 -16.87
C SER A 184 15.19 2.37 -17.67
N ARG A 185 15.80 3.38 -18.31
CA ARG A 185 17.10 3.26 -19.02
C ARG A 185 18.27 3.80 -18.21
N HIS A 186 18.03 4.37 -17.02
CA HIS A 186 19.06 4.98 -16.21
C HIS A 186 19.74 3.98 -15.28
N SER A 187 21.05 4.13 -15.12
CA SER A 187 21.85 3.42 -14.13
C SER A 187 22.16 4.33 -12.96
N TYR A 188 22.01 3.82 -11.76
CA TYR A 188 22.36 4.56 -10.55
C TYR A 188 23.88 4.47 -10.30
N SER A 189 24.61 5.58 -10.48
CA SER A 189 26.06 5.59 -10.54
C SER A 189 26.78 5.39 -9.19
N VAL A 190 26.08 5.48 -8.06
CA VAL A 190 26.70 5.54 -6.71
C VAL A 190 27.05 4.15 -6.15
N ILE A 191 26.55 3.05 -6.73
CA ILE A 191 26.57 1.72 -6.11
C ILE A 191 27.11 0.64 -7.07
N THR A 192 27.56 1.00 -8.26
CA THR A 192 27.75 0.10 -9.41
C THR A 192 28.78 -1.00 -9.26
N ASP A 193 29.74 -0.88 -8.34
CA ASP A 193 30.89 -1.80 -8.27
C ASP A 193 30.82 -2.82 -7.14
N ARG A 194 29.76 -2.79 -6.33
CA ARG A 194 29.62 -3.69 -5.17
C ARG A 194 28.34 -4.52 -5.29
N PRO A 195 28.37 -5.82 -4.98
CA PRO A 195 27.17 -6.62 -4.82
C PRO A 195 26.32 -6.04 -3.68
N PHE A 196 25.01 -6.12 -3.77
CA PHE A 196 24.14 -5.60 -2.71
C PHE A 196 22.83 -6.34 -2.56
N PHE A 197 22.37 -6.39 -1.31
CA PHE A 197 21.01 -6.74 -0.95
C PHE A 197 20.19 -5.47 -0.81
N LEU A 198 18.94 -5.51 -1.22
CA LEU A 198 18.00 -4.40 -1.14
C LEU A 198 16.92 -4.71 -0.12
N MET A 199 16.55 -3.73 0.68
CA MET A 199 15.38 -3.77 1.54
C MET A 199 14.61 -2.47 1.36
N VAL A 200 13.35 -2.55 0.91
CA VAL A 200 12.47 -1.39 0.71
C VAL A 200 11.42 -1.39 1.80
N ALA A 201 11.66 -0.59 2.86
CA ALA A 201 10.83 -0.63 4.04
C ALA A 201 10.89 0.68 4.84
N GLN A 202 9.75 1.21 5.24
CA GLN A 202 9.71 2.25 6.26
C GLN A 202 10.23 1.69 7.59
N HIS A 203 10.92 2.51 8.40
CA HIS A 203 11.53 2.10 9.67
C HIS A 203 10.47 1.87 10.76
N ARG A 204 9.74 0.74 10.65
CA ARG A 204 8.69 0.30 11.58
C ARG A 204 8.96 -1.10 12.10
N ALA A 205 8.45 -1.41 13.29
CA ALA A 205 8.66 -2.69 13.96
C ALA A 205 8.21 -3.89 13.12
N ASN A 206 7.05 -3.80 12.47
CA ASN A 206 6.51 -4.88 11.62
C ASN A 206 7.40 -5.25 10.43
N LYS A 207 8.34 -4.39 10.01
CA LYS A 207 9.28 -4.65 8.92
C LYS A 207 10.50 -5.49 9.33
N ASN A 208 10.70 -5.68 10.64
CA ASN A 208 11.73 -6.55 11.23
C ASN A 208 13.14 -6.31 10.68
N ILE A 209 13.49 -5.04 10.48
CA ILE A 209 14.76 -4.61 9.90
C ILE A 209 15.95 -5.07 10.76
N THR A 210 15.78 -5.04 12.08
CA THR A 210 16.84 -5.41 13.03
C THR A 210 17.26 -6.87 12.92
N MET A 211 16.33 -7.78 12.60
CA MET A 211 16.65 -9.17 12.30
C MET A 211 17.50 -9.29 11.02
N ALA A 212 17.07 -8.61 9.95
CA ALA A 212 17.84 -8.60 8.70
C ALA A 212 19.27 -8.10 8.90
N LEU A 213 19.46 -7.02 9.67
CA LEU A 213 20.78 -6.46 9.98
C LEU A 213 21.68 -7.47 10.73
N ARG A 214 21.15 -8.14 11.75
CA ARG A 214 21.90 -9.14 12.53
C ARG A 214 22.30 -10.33 11.66
N VAL A 215 21.36 -10.87 10.88
CA VAL A 215 21.62 -11.99 9.97
C VAL A 215 22.62 -11.61 8.89
N PHE A 216 22.48 -10.41 8.31
CA PHE A 216 23.44 -9.89 7.34
C PHE A 216 24.85 -9.78 7.93
N GLY A 217 24.99 -9.22 9.14
CA GLY A 217 26.27 -9.14 9.85
C GLY A 217 26.86 -10.52 10.15
N GLU A 218 26.04 -11.50 10.53
CA GLU A 218 26.49 -12.88 10.76
C GLU A 218 26.99 -13.53 9.47
N LEU A 219 26.31 -13.34 8.34
CA LEU A 219 26.72 -13.86 7.05
C LEU A 219 28.06 -13.28 6.59
N LEU A 220 28.29 -11.97 6.80
CA LEU A 220 29.57 -11.31 6.53
C LEU A 220 30.70 -11.88 7.45
N LYS A 221 30.45 -11.96 8.76
CA LYS A 221 31.45 -12.50 9.75
C LYS A 221 31.85 -13.95 9.46
N ARG A 222 30.89 -14.76 8.97
CA ARG A 222 31.12 -16.18 8.61
C ARG A 222 31.57 -16.38 7.15
N GLU A 223 31.83 -15.31 6.40
CA GLU A 223 32.23 -15.36 4.99
C GLU A 223 31.27 -16.17 4.09
N ARG A 224 29.98 -16.15 4.43
CA ARG A 224 28.94 -16.83 3.63
C ARG A 224 28.51 -15.99 2.43
N ILE A 225 28.82 -14.71 2.44
CA ILE A 225 28.61 -13.73 1.36
C ILE A 225 29.89 -12.93 1.15
N ASP A 226 30.06 -12.30 -0.02
CA ASP A 226 31.21 -11.44 -0.32
C ASP A 226 31.31 -10.32 0.73
N ARG A 227 32.49 -10.11 1.28
CA ARG A 227 32.80 -9.05 2.28
C ARG A 227 32.49 -7.65 1.75
N ARG A 228 32.47 -7.46 0.43
CA ARG A 228 32.10 -6.19 -0.21
C ARG A 228 30.59 -5.99 -0.34
N THR A 229 29.76 -6.99 -0.06
CA THR A 229 28.31 -6.89 -0.19
C THR A 229 27.78 -5.76 0.70
N LEU A 230 26.89 -4.94 0.15
CA LEU A 230 26.14 -3.92 0.86
C LEU A 230 24.74 -4.40 1.22
N LEU A 231 24.18 -3.90 2.30
CA LEU A 231 22.75 -3.91 2.55
C LEU A 231 22.23 -2.47 2.39
N LEU A 232 21.42 -2.25 1.36
CA LEU A 232 20.75 -0.98 1.10
C LEU A 232 19.37 -1.01 1.73
N LEU A 233 19.16 -0.18 2.73
CA LEU A 233 17.86 0.00 3.38
C LEU A 233 17.26 1.29 2.86
N LEU A 234 16.29 1.15 1.94
CA LEU A 234 15.55 2.25 1.34
C LEU A 234 14.20 2.43 2.05
N GLY A 235 13.96 3.61 2.58
CA GLY A 235 12.67 3.95 3.17
C GLY A 235 12.73 5.11 4.14
N ASN A 236 11.57 5.71 4.37
CA ASN A 236 11.46 6.87 5.24
C ASN A 236 11.76 6.51 6.71
N HIS A 237 12.36 7.44 7.41
CA HIS A 237 12.53 7.36 8.85
C HIS A 237 11.20 7.11 9.56
N GLY A 238 11.25 6.37 10.66
CA GLY A 238 10.08 5.99 11.46
C GLY A 238 10.45 5.70 12.92
N PRO A 239 9.54 5.13 13.69
CA PRO A 239 9.76 4.85 15.12
C PRO A 239 11.00 4.01 15.41
N GLU A 240 11.34 3.09 14.51
CA GLU A 240 12.49 2.17 14.69
C GLU A 240 13.84 2.72 14.21
N THR A 241 13.90 3.95 13.69
CA THR A 241 15.15 4.50 13.11
C THR A 241 16.29 4.51 14.10
N THR A 242 16.06 4.90 15.35
CA THR A 242 17.10 4.91 16.40
C THR A 242 17.57 3.51 16.74
N THR A 243 16.67 2.55 16.87
CA THR A 243 16.97 1.13 17.10
C THR A 243 17.81 0.55 15.95
N ILE A 244 17.44 0.83 14.71
CA ILE A 244 18.16 0.41 13.50
C ILE A 244 19.60 0.92 13.54
N LYS A 245 19.81 2.22 13.78
CA LYS A 245 21.15 2.84 13.88
C LYS A 245 21.97 2.20 15.00
N SER A 246 21.38 1.98 16.16
CA SER A 246 22.06 1.31 17.30
C SER A 246 22.46 -0.13 16.95
N VAL A 247 21.67 -0.87 16.18
CA VAL A 247 22.06 -2.23 15.72
C VAL A 247 23.20 -2.15 14.72
N ILE A 248 23.20 -1.21 13.77
CA ILE A 248 24.28 -1.01 12.81
C ILE A 248 25.61 -0.75 13.53
N GLU A 249 25.61 0.13 14.54
CA GLU A 249 26.79 0.44 15.36
C GLU A 249 27.26 -0.78 16.16
N ARG A 250 26.37 -1.42 16.91
CA ARG A 250 26.70 -2.58 17.75
C ARG A 250 27.25 -3.76 16.97
N GLU A 251 26.73 -4.01 15.77
CA GLU A 251 27.17 -5.10 14.90
C GLU A 251 28.36 -4.70 14.00
N ALA A 252 28.89 -3.45 14.14
CA ALA A 252 29.97 -2.89 13.33
C ALA A 252 29.70 -2.94 11.82
N LEU A 253 28.48 -2.58 11.41
CA LEU A 253 28.02 -2.65 10.01
C LEU A 253 28.08 -1.32 9.25
N GLY A 254 28.68 -0.26 9.81
CA GLY A 254 28.67 1.09 9.24
C GLY A 254 29.16 1.18 7.79
N ASP A 255 30.17 0.36 7.42
CA ASP A 255 30.73 0.32 6.05
C ASP A 255 29.94 -0.57 5.08
N SER A 256 29.05 -1.42 5.61
CA SER A 256 28.32 -2.43 4.84
C SER A 256 26.81 -2.15 4.75
N VAL A 257 26.27 -1.23 5.55
CA VAL A 257 24.86 -0.84 5.53
C VAL A 257 24.72 0.62 5.13
N LYS A 258 23.83 0.89 4.19
CA LYS A 258 23.48 2.25 3.75
C LYS A 258 22.00 2.49 3.95
N LEU A 259 21.67 3.54 4.73
CA LEU A 259 20.31 4.05 4.86
C LEU A 259 20.08 5.08 3.76
N ILE A 260 19.04 4.90 2.97
CA ILE A 260 18.73 5.73 1.80
C ILE A 260 17.32 6.31 1.97
N ASP A 261 17.24 7.63 2.01
CA ASP A 261 16.00 8.37 2.13
C ASP A 261 15.59 8.89 0.75
N GLY A 262 14.62 8.24 0.15
CA GLY A 262 14.05 8.67 -1.11
C GLY A 262 14.94 8.43 -2.32
N VAL A 263 14.33 7.83 -3.33
CA VAL A 263 14.90 7.66 -4.67
C VAL A 263 13.77 7.94 -5.66
N SER A 264 14.11 8.27 -6.89
CA SER A 264 13.13 8.33 -7.97
C SER A 264 12.59 6.94 -8.30
N ASP A 265 11.46 6.87 -9.00
CA ASP A 265 10.90 5.58 -9.43
C ASP A 265 11.86 4.85 -10.39
N GLU A 266 12.61 5.59 -11.20
CA GLU A 266 13.61 5.02 -12.11
C GLU A 266 14.79 4.40 -11.36
N GLU A 267 15.29 5.08 -10.34
CA GLU A 267 16.35 4.59 -9.45
C GLU A 267 15.87 3.35 -8.68
N LEU A 268 14.64 3.36 -8.19
CA LEU A 268 14.05 2.22 -7.50
C LEU A 268 13.96 0.99 -8.41
N ILE A 269 13.52 1.17 -9.65
CA ILE A 269 13.46 0.09 -10.64
C ILE A 269 14.86 -0.46 -10.93
N TRP A 270 15.86 0.43 -11.03
CA TRP A 270 17.24 0.01 -11.22
C TRP A 270 17.76 -0.80 -10.03
N LEU A 271 17.48 -0.35 -8.80
CA LEU A 271 17.85 -1.07 -7.57
C LEU A 271 17.22 -2.46 -7.53
N TYR A 272 15.94 -2.61 -7.85
CA TYR A 272 15.29 -3.92 -7.94
C TYR A 272 15.95 -4.83 -8.99
N LYS A 273 16.26 -4.32 -10.18
CA LYS A 273 16.89 -5.10 -11.26
C LYS A 273 18.32 -5.55 -10.93
N SER A 274 19.06 -4.73 -10.18
CA SER A 274 20.49 -4.88 -9.94
C SER A 274 20.83 -5.55 -8.60
N CYS A 275 19.90 -5.64 -7.66
CA CYS A 275 20.16 -6.29 -6.39
C CYS A 275 20.35 -7.82 -6.57
N ASP A 276 21.27 -8.39 -5.78
CA ASP A 276 21.43 -9.84 -5.70
C ASP A 276 20.23 -10.48 -5.01
N ILE A 277 19.75 -9.83 -3.95
CA ILE A 277 18.57 -10.26 -3.17
C ILE A 277 17.74 -9.05 -2.74
N LEU A 278 16.43 -9.15 -2.88
CA LEU A 278 15.46 -8.31 -2.19
C LEU A 278 15.03 -9.02 -0.89
N LEU A 279 15.22 -8.35 0.25
CA LEU A 279 14.86 -8.86 1.57
C LEU A 279 13.55 -8.24 2.07
N ALA A 280 12.61 -9.07 2.51
CA ALA A 280 11.35 -8.64 3.11
C ALA A 280 10.99 -9.50 4.34
N PRO A 281 11.65 -9.31 5.51
CA PRO A 281 11.46 -10.14 6.69
C PRO A 281 10.30 -9.67 7.58
N SER A 282 9.27 -9.09 7.02
CA SER A 282 8.16 -8.49 7.76
C SER A 282 7.38 -9.51 8.58
N PHE A 283 6.95 -9.12 9.78
CA PHE A 283 6.03 -9.92 10.61
C PHE A 283 4.63 -9.95 10.02
N MET A 284 4.21 -8.84 9.43
CA MET A 284 2.85 -8.65 8.91
C MET A 284 2.85 -7.61 7.79
N GLU A 285 1.99 -7.84 6.80
CA GLU A 285 1.73 -6.93 5.69
C GLU A 285 0.27 -6.97 5.26
N GLY A 286 -0.16 -5.89 4.61
CA GLY A 286 -1.46 -5.88 3.95
C GLY A 286 -1.39 -6.38 2.50
N PHE A 287 -0.25 -6.10 1.80
CA PHE A 287 -0.06 -6.53 0.41
C PHE A 287 1.37 -7.00 0.10
N GLY A 288 2.37 -6.15 0.34
CA GLY A 288 3.76 -6.47 -0.01
C GLY A 288 4.19 -5.91 -1.37
N LEU A 289 3.89 -4.63 -1.63
CA LEU A 289 4.31 -3.94 -2.86
C LEU A 289 5.76 -4.23 -3.26
N PRO A 290 6.78 -4.16 -2.36
CA PRO A 290 8.16 -4.41 -2.74
C PRO A 290 8.39 -5.81 -3.32
N ILE A 291 7.65 -6.82 -2.86
CA ILE A 291 7.78 -8.20 -3.40
C ILE A 291 7.31 -8.24 -4.84
N VAL A 292 6.12 -7.71 -5.12
CA VAL A 292 5.58 -7.68 -6.50
C VAL A 292 6.46 -6.85 -7.41
N GLU A 293 6.88 -5.66 -6.98
CA GLU A 293 7.81 -4.80 -7.71
C GLU A 293 9.13 -5.50 -8.01
N GLY A 294 9.72 -6.16 -7.01
CA GLY A 294 10.95 -6.93 -7.16
C GLY A 294 10.80 -8.09 -8.14
N LEU A 295 9.73 -8.87 -8.04
CA LEU A 295 9.45 -9.98 -8.95
C LEU A 295 9.24 -9.52 -10.40
N LEU A 296 8.51 -8.43 -10.62
CA LEU A 296 8.35 -7.80 -11.93
C LEU A 296 9.68 -7.31 -12.51
N CYS A 297 10.61 -6.87 -11.65
CA CYS A 297 11.97 -6.49 -12.05
C CYS A 297 12.93 -7.68 -12.17
N GLY A 298 12.51 -8.90 -11.82
CA GLY A 298 13.33 -10.11 -11.88
C GLY A 298 14.31 -10.25 -10.71
N SER A 299 14.04 -9.63 -9.55
CA SER A 299 14.84 -9.82 -8.34
C SER A 299 14.69 -11.24 -7.78
N ARG A 300 15.71 -11.71 -7.06
CA ARG A 300 15.56 -12.84 -6.13
C ARG A 300 14.97 -12.31 -4.84
N VAL A 301 13.82 -12.82 -4.43
CA VAL A 301 13.12 -12.35 -3.24
C VAL A 301 13.27 -13.37 -2.12
N VAL A 302 13.78 -12.91 -0.97
CA VAL A 302 13.81 -13.65 0.29
C VAL A 302 12.87 -12.96 1.26
N CYS A 303 11.85 -13.64 1.73
CA CYS A 303 10.82 -13.05 2.57
C CYS A 303 10.29 -14.00 3.64
N SER A 304 9.63 -13.43 4.61
CA SER A 304 8.93 -14.18 5.65
C SER A 304 7.85 -15.08 5.07
N ASP A 305 7.64 -16.25 5.68
CA ASP A 305 6.54 -17.14 5.35
C ASP A 305 5.24 -16.68 6.04
N ILE A 306 4.66 -15.62 5.50
CA ILE A 306 3.38 -15.05 5.95
C ILE A 306 2.32 -15.15 4.85
N PRO A 307 1.02 -15.26 5.21
CA PRO A 307 -0.05 -15.47 4.23
C PRO A 307 -0.03 -14.46 3.08
N THR A 308 0.13 -13.17 3.38
CA THR A 308 0.18 -12.11 2.37
C THR A 308 1.32 -12.30 1.38
N PHE A 309 2.51 -12.70 1.85
CA PHE A 309 3.65 -12.91 0.97
C PHE A 309 3.53 -14.17 0.13
N ARG A 310 2.90 -15.23 0.69
CA ARG A 310 2.52 -16.43 -0.09
C ARG A 310 1.52 -16.07 -1.18
N GLU A 311 0.56 -15.23 -0.86
CA GLU A 311 -0.47 -14.78 -1.81
C GLU A 311 0.14 -14.02 -2.99
N VAL A 312 1.04 -13.05 -2.75
CA VAL A 312 1.58 -12.21 -3.83
C VAL A 312 2.83 -12.79 -4.49
N GLY A 313 3.62 -13.56 -3.78
CA GLY A 313 4.91 -14.09 -4.24
C GLY A 313 4.86 -15.53 -4.78
N GLY A 314 3.82 -16.30 -4.43
CA GLY A 314 3.66 -17.70 -4.87
C GLY A 314 4.94 -18.52 -4.64
N GLU A 315 5.33 -19.29 -5.64
CA GLU A 315 6.53 -20.13 -5.59
C GLU A 315 7.83 -19.36 -6.02
N ALA A 316 7.70 -18.08 -6.39
CA ALA A 316 8.85 -17.29 -6.87
C ALA A 316 9.79 -16.85 -5.76
N CYS A 317 9.33 -16.81 -4.51
CA CYS A 317 10.09 -16.34 -3.37
C CYS A 317 10.79 -17.47 -2.61
N TYR A 318 11.88 -17.12 -1.92
CA TYR A 318 12.54 -17.96 -0.93
C TYR A 318 11.99 -17.58 0.45
N TYR A 319 11.21 -18.47 1.03
CA TYR A 319 10.51 -18.22 2.30
C TYR A 319 11.31 -18.74 3.49
N PHE A 320 11.20 -18.03 4.61
CA PHE A 320 11.69 -18.49 5.90
C PHE A 320 10.62 -18.32 6.98
N ASP A 321 10.57 -19.26 7.91
CA ASP A 321 9.63 -19.20 9.04
C ASP A 321 10.17 -18.26 10.12
N LEU A 322 9.40 -17.20 10.40
CA LEU A 322 9.69 -16.19 11.43
C LEU A 322 9.57 -16.71 12.85
N TYR A 323 8.67 -17.66 13.08
CA TYR A 323 8.24 -18.09 14.41
C TYR A 323 8.88 -19.40 14.86
N SER A 324 9.69 -20.02 14.01
CA SER A 324 10.48 -21.18 14.43
C SER A 324 11.61 -20.73 15.37
N ASP A 325 12.04 -21.63 16.26
CA ASP A 325 13.22 -21.42 17.13
C ASP A 325 14.50 -21.10 16.33
N LYS A 326 14.44 -21.23 15.02
CA LYS A 326 15.50 -20.99 14.04
C LYS A 326 15.25 -19.80 13.12
N GLY A 327 14.36 -18.86 13.48
CA GLY A 327 13.96 -17.77 12.58
C GLY A 327 15.16 -17.03 11.94
N SER A 328 16.18 -16.64 12.74
CA SER A 328 17.40 -16.01 12.20
C SER A 328 18.22 -16.95 11.33
N SER A 329 18.37 -18.23 11.72
CA SER A 329 19.08 -19.23 10.90
C SER A 329 18.27 -19.62 9.67
N GLY A 330 16.93 -19.57 9.73
CA GLY A 330 16.02 -19.74 8.60
C GLY A 330 16.23 -18.67 7.54
N LEU A 331 16.30 -17.38 7.95
CA LEU A 331 16.61 -16.27 7.05
C LEU A 331 18.00 -16.43 6.42
N ALA A 332 19.03 -16.77 7.21
CA ALA A 332 20.38 -17.01 6.69
C ALA A 332 20.39 -18.14 5.64
N THR A 333 19.68 -19.24 5.91
CA THR A 333 19.56 -20.37 4.98
C THR A 333 18.84 -19.94 3.69
N ALA A 334 17.72 -19.23 3.79
CA ALA A 334 16.98 -18.74 2.63
C ALA A 334 17.80 -17.78 1.75
N ILE A 335 18.65 -16.93 2.38
CA ILE A 335 19.60 -16.07 1.65
C ILE A 335 20.62 -16.91 0.89
N CYS A 336 21.27 -17.87 1.54
CA CYS A 336 22.25 -18.76 0.90
C CYS A 336 21.63 -19.57 -0.24
N ASP A 337 20.43 -20.08 -0.05
CA ASP A 337 19.66 -20.79 -1.07
C ASP A 337 19.36 -19.89 -2.27
N ALA A 338 18.92 -18.67 -2.00
CA ALA A 338 18.62 -17.71 -3.05
C ALA A 338 19.86 -17.33 -3.88
N LEU A 339 21.05 -17.26 -3.27
CA LEU A 339 22.30 -16.94 -3.98
C LEU A 339 22.81 -18.10 -4.83
N THR A 340 22.63 -19.35 -4.38
CA THR A 340 23.18 -20.54 -5.01
C THR A 340 22.26 -21.24 -5.99
N LYS A 341 20.96 -21.13 -5.80
CA LYS A 341 19.95 -21.77 -6.66
C LYS A 341 19.55 -20.85 -7.83
N PRO A 342 19.05 -21.42 -8.95
CA PRO A 342 18.51 -20.62 -10.06
C PRO A 342 17.40 -19.68 -9.61
N LYS A 343 17.28 -18.53 -10.29
CA LYS A 343 16.12 -17.63 -10.08
C LYS A 343 14.82 -18.40 -10.32
N ARG A 344 13.90 -18.30 -9.39
CA ARG A 344 12.56 -18.85 -9.54
C ARG A 344 11.74 -17.95 -10.45
N LYS A 345 10.92 -18.56 -11.29
CA LYS A 345 10.03 -17.81 -12.19
C LYS A 345 8.79 -17.39 -11.42
N ALA A 346 8.46 -16.12 -11.53
CA ALA A 346 7.19 -15.62 -11.04
C ALA A 346 6.08 -15.94 -12.07
N GLU A 347 4.95 -16.42 -11.57
CA GLU A 347 3.77 -16.72 -12.34
C GLU A 347 2.65 -15.75 -11.96
N ASP A 348 1.72 -15.52 -12.90
CA ASP A 348 0.49 -14.78 -12.65
C ASP A 348 0.68 -13.33 -12.09
N LEU A 349 1.77 -12.66 -12.44
CA LEU A 349 1.98 -11.26 -12.05
C LEU A 349 1.07 -10.29 -12.81
N GLU A 350 0.46 -10.72 -13.92
CA GLU A 350 -0.48 -9.91 -14.70
C GLU A 350 -1.71 -9.49 -13.90
N ARG A 351 -2.10 -10.27 -12.90
CA ARG A 351 -3.19 -9.93 -11.98
C ARG A 351 -2.98 -8.62 -11.21
N PHE A 352 -1.75 -8.12 -11.14
CA PHE A 352 -1.39 -6.83 -10.53
C PHE A 352 -1.20 -5.72 -11.57
N SER A 353 -1.41 -6.02 -12.86
CA SER A 353 -1.25 -5.04 -13.94
C SER A 353 -2.31 -3.95 -13.87
N LEU A 354 -2.00 -2.81 -14.49
CA LEU A 354 -2.94 -1.69 -14.59
C LEU A 354 -4.24 -2.12 -15.28
N GLU A 355 -4.16 -2.94 -16.33
CA GLU A 355 -5.34 -3.37 -17.07
C GLU A 355 -6.25 -4.26 -16.24
N GLU A 356 -5.69 -5.24 -15.53
CA GLU A 356 -6.47 -6.17 -14.71
C GLU A 356 -7.11 -5.45 -13.51
N ILE A 357 -6.33 -4.62 -12.80
CA ILE A 357 -6.87 -3.86 -11.67
C ILE A 357 -7.91 -2.84 -12.13
N ALA A 358 -7.70 -2.18 -13.27
CA ALA A 358 -8.71 -1.28 -13.84
C ALA A 358 -10.03 -2.01 -14.17
N ARG A 359 -9.96 -3.25 -14.70
CA ARG A 359 -11.13 -4.08 -14.98
C ARG A 359 -11.89 -4.40 -13.69
N ASN A 360 -11.18 -4.88 -12.67
CA ASN A 360 -11.76 -5.23 -11.37
C ASN A 360 -12.38 -4.00 -10.69
N LEU A 361 -11.72 -2.85 -10.76
CA LEU A 361 -12.20 -1.59 -10.20
C LEU A 361 -13.49 -1.13 -10.90
N MET A 362 -13.59 -1.26 -12.24
CA MET A 362 -14.81 -0.94 -12.98
C MET A 362 -15.98 -1.85 -12.59
N THR A 363 -15.73 -3.14 -12.41
CA THR A 363 -16.77 -4.09 -11.93
C THR A 363 -17.34 -3.63 -10.58
N VAL A 364 -16.47 -3.19 -9.67
CA VAL A 364 -16.87 -2.65 -8.37
C VAL A 364 -17.70 -1.37 -8.53
N TYR A 365 -17.27 -0.44 -9.35
CA TYR A 365 -17.94 0.85 -9.49
C TYR A 365 -19.31 0.73 -10.20
N PHE A 366 -19.40 -0.09 -11.25
CA PHE A 366 -20.68 -0.30 -11.94
C PHE A 366 -21.68 -1.04 -11.06
N GLY A 367 -21.27 -2.07 -10.34
CA GLY A 367 -22.15 -2.78 -9.41
C GLY A 367 -22.74 -1.86 -8.34
N LEU A 368 -21.98 -0.87 -7.87
CA LEU A 368 -22.49 0.12 -6.91
C LEU A 368 -23.48 1.10 -7.54
N GLN A 369 -23.28 1.51 -8.79
CA GLN A 369 -24.23 2.39 -9.48
C GLN A 369 -25.55 1.70 -9.74
N GLU A 370 -25.54 0.46 -10.20
CA GLU A 370 -26.75 -0.33 -10.45
C GLU A 370 -27.58 -0.49 -9.17
N ASN A 371 -26.95 -0.87 -8.07
CA ASN A 371 -27.61 -1.00 -6.76
C ASN A 371 -28.22 0.34 -6.28
N SER A 372 -27.52 1.45 -6.49
CA SER A 372 -28.00 2.79 -6.11
C SER A 372 -29.23 3.22 -6.91
N ILE A 373 -29.31 2.89 -8.21
CA ILE A 373 -30.46 3.17 -9.07
C ILE A 373 -31.65 2.33 -8.65
N GLU A 374 -31.46 1.05 -8.35
CA GLU A 374 -32.54 0.16 -7.88
C GLU A 374 -33.13 0.60 -6.54
N GLU A 375 -32.30 1.05 -5.59
CA GLU A 375 -32.77 1.56 -4.30
C GLU A 375 -33.59 2.84 -4.48
N THR A 376 -33.18 3.75 -5.36
CA THR A 376 -33.91 4.99 -5.67
C THR A 376 -35.28 4.68 -6.30
N ASN A 377 -35.34 3.78 -7.27
CA ASN A 377 -36.56 3.38 -7.92
C ASN A 377 -37.55 2.66 -6.96
N ARG A 378 -37.07 1.85 -6.05
CA ARG A 378 -37.87 1.21 -4.98
C ARG A 378 -38.42 2.23 -4.00
N GLY A 379 -37.63 3.24 -3.63
CA GLY A 379 -38.05 4.33 -2.76
C GLY A 379 -39.16 5.20 -3.38
N GLU A 380 -39.09 5.49 -4.67
CA GLU A 380 -40.12 6.24 -5.40
C GLU A 380 -41.43 5.44 -5.58
N THR A 381 -41.33 4.11 -5.76
CA THR A 381 -42.54 3.24 -5.89
C THR A 381 -43.31 3.14 -4.58
N VAL A 382 -42.67 3.24 -3.43
CA VAL A 382 -43.31 3.23 -2.11
C VAL A 382 -43.99 4.59 -1.80
N ALA A 383 -43.47 5.69 -2.36
CA ALA A 383 -44.04 7.05 -2.15
C ALA A 383 -45.28 7.33 -2.99
N LEU A 384 -45.62 6.48 -3.97
CA LEU A 384 -46.75 6.67 -4.90
C LEU A 384 -48.06 5.94 -4.50
N HIS A 385 -48.13 5.33 -3.33
CA HIS A 385 -49.40 4.85 -2.78
C HIS A 385 -49.96 5.86 -1.75
N PRO A 386 -50.86 6.75 -2.15
CA PRO A 386 -51.63 7.55 -1.18
C PRO A 386 -52.54 6.60 -0.41
N ALA A 387 -52.55 6.71 0.89
CA ALA A 387 -53.53 6.12 1.77
C ALA A 387 -54.90 6.63 1.30
N GLY A 388 -55.58 5.80 0.54
CA GLY A 388 -56.92 6.03 0.09
C GLY A 388 -57.90 5.42 1.07
N SER A 389 -58.72 6.30 1.60
CA SER A 389 -60.03 6.13 2.26
C SER A 389 -60.11 5.21 3.47
#